data_7d0e667dbb956031270d67816a0c8f0e
#
_entry.id   7d0e667dbb956031270d67816a0c8f0e
#
_cell.length_a   1.000
_cell.length_b   1.000
_cell.length_c   1.000
_cell.angle_alpha   90.00
_cell.angle_beta   90.00
_cell.angle_gamma   90.00
#
_symmetry.space_group_name_H-M   'P 1'
#
loop_
_entity.id
_entity.type
_entity.pdbx_description
1 polymer ?
#
loop_
_entity_poly.entity_id
_entity_poly.type
_entity_poly.pdbx_seq_one_letter_code
_entity_poly.pdbx_strand_id
1 'polypeptide(L)'
;MKSKTILVSVITVFLVACGSSDSDGSMASVTPEVELTESSTTSILDPTTTLAPEPVSARDLIPDPVVSTVDDLLALGRPIVLAHASGEEEHPHSSMYGFITAAIAGVDALDLDVRLTADGVLVVHHDDDTGRTANNDIVVHEATIDEVRALDNAFYFTDTCTCGDQPDDAYVWRGVRTGDKPTPEGFTADDFAIATFEEVLHTFPGWVLNIEIKRRAPEAFAAADELARLLTEYDALDRSVVTSFDDTVVEYFHEIAPTVAMTPGLDMSTAFALGGVVPPEWARIMQVPPVYEGIEVFTPAYVEASKAAGLVTWVWPNGGESYEMYAELLAMGADGINAARPSEAVRALDDAIAKK
;
A
#
# COMPACT_ATOMS: atom_id res chain seq x y z
N MET A 1 28.98 -24.39 -41.96
CA MET A 1 28.97 -23.26 -42.90
C MET A 1 27.56 -23.10 -43.47
N LYS A 2 26.78 -22.18 -42.96
CA LYS A 2 25.60 -21.60 -43.65
C LYS A 2 25.43 -20.17 -43.10
N SER A 3 25.77 -19.23 -43.97
CA SER A 3 25.67 -17.80 -43.81
C SER A 3 24.18 -17.39 -43.70
N LYS A 4 23.80 -16.55 -42.77
CA LYS A 4 22.52 -15.84 -42.78
C LYS A 4 22.78 -14.33 -42.87
N THR A 5 22.30 -13.83 -43.98
CA THR A 5 22.31 -12.44 -44.42
C THR A 5 21.39 -11.60 -43.51
N ILE A 6 21.89 -10.50 -43.00
CA ILE A 6 21.13 -9.49 -42.27
C ILE A 6 20.63 -8.47 -43.32
N LEU A 7 19.31 -8.28 -43.36
CA LEU A 7 18.67 -7.25 -44.18
C LEU A 7 18.41 -6.01 -43.30
N VAL A 8 19.08 -4.93 -43.63
CA VAL A 8 18.89 -3.62 -43.03
C VAL A 8 17.86 -2.85 -43.85
N SER A 9 16.71 -2.54 -43.30
CA SER A 9 15.73 -1.64 -43.90
C SER A 9 15.98 -0.21 -43.45
N VAL A 10 16.30 0.66 -44.36
CA VAL A 10 16.39 2.12 -44.19
C VAL A 10 15.02 2.71 -44.45
N ILE A 11 14.44 3.39 -43.45
CA ILE A 11 13.20 4.17 -43.64
C ILE A 11 13.61 5.64 -43.77
N THR A 12 13.27 6.18 -44.93
CA THR A 12 13.49 7.57 -45.32
C THR A 12 12.39 8.47 -44.74
N VAL A 13 12.78 9.50 -44.00
CA VAL A 13 11.90 10.53 -43.50
C VAL A 13 11.67 11.58 -44.60
N PHE A 14 10.39 11.83 -44.94
CA PHE A 14 9.99 12.98 -45.78
C PHE A 14 9.58 14.15 -44.88
N LEU A 15 10.34 15.23 -44.95
CA LEU A 15 9.99 16.57 -44.52
C LEU A 15 9.16 17.25 -45.62
N VAL A 16 7.99 17.73 -45.26
CA VAL A 16 7.26 18.71 -46.09
C VAL A 16 7.14 20.02 -45.29
N ALA A 17 7.82 21.04 -45.79
CA ALA A 17 7.66 22.42 -45.41
C ALA A 17 6.90 23.14 -46.53
N CYS A 18 6.10 24.17 -46.16
CA CYS A 18 5.63 25.33 -46.91
C CYS A 18 4.19 25.66 -46.44
N GLY A 19 3.79 26.88 -46.19
CA GLY A 19 4.35 28.19 -46.43
C GLY A 19 3.34 29.24 -45.99
N SER A 20 3.85 30.37 -45.65
CA SER A 20 3.19 31.60 -45.22
C SER A 20 2.28 32.25 -46.28
N SER A 21 1.22 32.93 -45.85
CA SER A 21 0.69 34.11 -46.58
C SER A 21 0.07 35.12 -45.61
N ASP A 22 0.68 36.29 -45.61
CA ASP A 22 0.19 37.56 -45.01
C ASP A 22 -1.07 38.03 -45.73
N SER A 23 -1.99 38.65 -44.99
CA SER A 23 -2.80 39.76 -45.52
C SER A 23 -3.28 40.71 -44.40
N ASP A 24 -2.86 41.96 -44.55
CA ASP A 24 -3.28 43.16 -43.83
C ASP A 24 -4.77 43.39 -43.85
N GLY A 25 -5.30 44.04 -42.80
CA GLY A 25 -6.67 44.50 -42.71
C GLY A 25 -6.95 45.40 -41.50
N SER A 26 -6.52 46.63 -41.63
CA SER A 26 -7.07 47.92 -41.09
C SER A 26 -8.03 47.92 -39.90
N MET A 27 -7.68 48.79 -38.95
CA MET A 27 -8.42 49.28 -37.78
C MET A 27 -9.82 49.83 -38.07
N ALA A 28 -10.75 49.55 -37.13
CA ALA A 28 -11.82 50.45 -36.78
C ALA A 28 -12.09 50.38 -35.27
N SER A 29 -11.77 51.45 -34.58
CA SER A 29 -12.08 51.71 -33.18
C SER A 29 -13.57 52.03 -33.06
N VAL A 30 -14.30 51.28 -32.25
CA VAL A 30 -15.65 51.63 -31.78
C VAL A 30 -15.67 51.45 -30.27
N THR A 31 -15.70 52.56 -29.56
CA THR A 31 -16.00 52.63 -28.12
C THR A 31 -17.51 52.53 -27.92
N PRO A 32 -18.06 51.64 -27.09
CA PRO A 32 -19.42 51.83 -26.58
C PRO A 32 -19.37 52.55 -25.24
N GLU A 33 -20.15 53.63 -25.21
CA GLU A 33 -20.51 54.39 -24.03
C GLU A 33 -21.40 53.52 -23.13
N VAL A 34 -20.99 53.33 -21.88
CA VAL A 34 -21.78 52.56 -20.89
C VAL A 34 -22.58 53.56 -20.07
N GLU A 35 -23.88 53.57 -20.29
CA GLU A 35 -24.86 54.29 -19.50
C GLU A 35 -25.09 53.54 -18.16
N LEU A 36 -24.69 54.17 -17.06
CA LEU A 36 -24.88 53.66 -15.69
C LEU A 36 -26.33 53.92 -15.26
N THR A 37 -27.19 52.90 -15.33
CA THR A 37 -28.47 52.92 -14.62
C THR A 37 -28.27 52.29 -13.24
N GLU A 38 -28.28 53.11 -12.19
CA GLU A 38 -28.37 52.66 -10.80
C GLU A 38 -29.75 52.03 -10.55
N SER A 39 -29.79 50.70 -10.46
CA SER A 39 -30.94 49.99 -9.92
C SER A 39 -30.58 49.48 -8.53
N SER A 40 -30.98 50.24 -7.51
CA SER A 40 -30.91 49.82 -6.11
C SER A 40 -31.95 48.75 -5.83
N THR A 41 -31.58 47.49 -6.01
CA THR A 41 -32.30 46.36 -5.42
C THR A 41 -31.65 45.98 -4.10
N THR A 42 -32.24 46.43 -3.01
CA THR A 42 -31.92 45.96 -1.65
C THR A 42 -32.33 44.50 -1.55
N SER A 43 -31.39 43.59 -1.79
CA SER A 43 -31.57 42.17 -1.50
C SER A 43 -31.54 42.00 0.00
N ILE A 44 -32.70 41.73 0.60
CA ILE A 44 -32.79 41.27 1.99
C ILE A 44 -32.19 39.89 2.01
N LEU A 45 -30.96 39.78 2.54
CA LEU A 45 -30.34 38.49 2.87
C LEU A 45 -31.15 37.87 4.00
N ASP A 46 -31.80 36.77 3.71
CA ASP A 46 -32.47 35.92 4.68
C ASP A 46 -31.39 35.33 5.62
N PRO A 47 -31.38 35.62 6.94
CA PRO A 47 -30.25 35.29 7.84
C PRO A 47 -30.31 33.87 8.40
N THR A 48 -30.85 32.86 7.68
CA THR A 48 -30.97 31.52 8.23
C THR A 48 -30.74 30.43 7.19
N THR A 49 -29.68 30.53 6.40
CA THR A 49 -29.10 29.34 5.78
C THR A 49 -28.00 28.86 6.71
N THR A 50 -28.33 28.06 7.72
CA THR A 50 -27.36 27.27 8.46
C THR A 50 -26.80 26.28 7.44
N LEU A 51 -25.61 26.56 6.93
CA LEU A 51 -24.87 25.57 6.12
C LEU A 51 -24.74 24.31 6.99
N ALA A 52 -25.17 23.17 6.45
CA ALA A 52 -24.87 21.89 7.08
C ALA A 52 -23.35 21.82 7.30
N PRO A 53 -22.88 21.32 8.45
CA PRO A 53 -21.45 21.14 8.64
C PRO A 53 -20.88 20.31 7.51
N GLU A 54 -19.74 20.72 6.97
CA GLU A 54 -19.00 19.92 5.99
C GLU A 54 -18.74 18.51 6.59
N PRO A 55 -18.87 17.44 5.80
CA PRO A 55 -18.59 16.11 6.27
C PRO A 55 -17.12 16.02 6.71
N VAL A 56 -16.88 15.43 7.87
CA VAL A 56 -15.52 15.21 8.41
C VAL A 56 -14.80 14.23 7.49
N SER A 57 -13.58 14.56 7.07
CA SER A 57 -12.76 13.64 6.29
C SER A 57 -12.38 12.40 7.12
N ALA A 58 -12.42 11.21 6.54
CA ALA A 58 -11.94 10.00 7.21
C ALA A 58 -10.45 10.10 7.60
N ARG A 59 -9.67 10.88 6.87
CA ARG A 59 -8.27 11.18 7.23
C ARG A 59 -8.15 11.95 8.55
N ASP A 60 -9.10 12.82 8.88
CA ASP A 60 -9.13 13.57 10.15
C ASP A 60 -9.48 12.67 11.35
N LEU A 61 -9.93 11.44 11.09
CA LEU A 61 -10.26 10.44 12.11
C LEU A 61 -9.10 9.46 12.37
N ILE A 62 -8.03 9.51 11.58
CA ILE A 62 -6.84 8.69 11.80
C ILE A 62 -6.24 9.09 13.16
N PRO A 63 -6.09 8.14 14.11
CA PRO A 63 -5.47 8.46 15.40
C PRO A 63 -3.97 8.72 15.23
N ASP A 64 -3.41 9.43 16.21
CA ASP A 64 -1.95 9.47 16.32
C ASP A 64 -1.39 8.04 16.48
N PRO A 65 -0.25 7.71 15.87
CA PRO A 65 0.36 6.39 16.03
C PRO A 65 0.76 6.14 17.49
N VAL A 66 0.68 4.89 17.93
CA VAL A 66 1.07 4.49 19.30
C VAL A 66 2.54 4.82 19.57
N VAL A 67 3.39 4.62 18.56
CA VAL A 67 4.82 4.96 18.55
C VAL A 67 5.21 5.37 17.13
N SER A 68 6.34 6.11 16.99
CA SER A 68 6.75 6.65 15.70
C SER A 68 8.07 6.08 15.18
N THR A 69 8.65 5.09 15.86
CA THR A 69 9.86 4.40 15.40
C THR A 69 9.70 2.88 15.56
N VAL A 70 10.46 2.13 14.76
CA VAL A 70 10.49 0.66 14.86
C VAL A 70 11.08 0.22 16.22
N ASP A 71 12.09 0.90 16.70
CA ASP A 71 12.70 0.57 18.00
C ASP A 71 11.72 0.76 19.16
N ASP A 72 10.92 1.82 19.16
CA ASP A 72 9.85 2.03 20.14
C ASP A 72 8.73 1.00 20.01
N LEU A 73 8.37 0.61 18.76
CA LEU A 73 7.39 -0.45 18.50
C LEU A 73 7.83 -1.78 19.12
N LEU A 74 9.09 -2.17 18.89
CA LEU A 74 9.67 -3.39 19.45
C LEU A 74 9.82 -3.32 20.98
N ALA A 75 9.92 -2.12 21.55
CA ALA A 75 10.04 -1.87 23.00
C ALA A 75 8.70 -1.80 23.74
N LEU A 76 7.54 -1.92 23.08
CA LEU A 76 6.20 -1.82 23.70
C LEU A 76 5.95 -2.87 24.80
N GLY A 77 6.69 -3.98 24.80
CA GLY A 77 6.55 -5.06 25.80
C GLY A 77 5.23 -5.83 25.71
N ARG A 78 4.52 -5.71 24.61
CA ARG A 78 3.33 -6.48 24.23
C ARG A 78 3.37 -6.85 22.75
N PRO A 79 2.60 -7.87 22.32
CA PRO A 79 2.41 -8.10 20.90
C PRO A 79 1.78 -6.89 20.18
N ILE A 80 1.95 -6.85 18.87
CA ILE A 80 1.42 -5.80 17.99
C ILE A 80 0.51 -6.37 16.91
N VAL A 81 -0.31 -5.52 16.30
CA VAL A 81 -1.13 -5.84 15.12
C VAL A 81 -0.70 -4.95 13.96
N LEU A 82 -0.38 -5.58 12.83
CA LEU A 82 -0.17 -4.95 11.55
C LEU A 82 -1.38 -5.22 10.64
N ALA A 83 -1.76 -4.29 9.78
CA ALA A 83 -2.84 -4.49 8.82
C ALA A 83 -2.27 -5.04 7.50
N HIS A 84 -2.30 -6.37 7.31
CA HIS A 84 -1.82 -7.04 6.10
C HIS A 84 -2.56 -6.52 4.85
N ALA A 85 -1.80 -5.97 3.89
CA ALA A 85 -2.33 -5.41 2.65
C ALA A 85 -3.58 -4.53 2.85
N SER A 86 -3.56 -3.67 3.90
CA SER A 86 -4.68 -2.83 4.36
C SER A 86 -5.85 -3.56 5.05
N GLY A 87 -5.70 -4.84 5.41
CA GLY A 87 -6.76 -5.68 5.95
C GLY A 87 -7.60 -6.32 4.84
N GLU A 88 -6.97 -7.07 3.96
CA GLU A 88 -7.51 -7.54 2.67
C GLU A 88 -8.74 -8.47 2.75
N GLU A 89 -9.04 -9.03 3.94
CA GLU A 89 -10.28 -9.78 4.17
C GLU A 89 -11.41 -8.93 4.80
N GLU A 90 -11.15 -7.69 5.20
CA GLU A 90 -12.15 -6.73 5.70
C GLU A 90 -12.34 -5.54 4.73
N HIS A 91 -11.33 -5.23 3.91
CA HIS A 91 -11.29 -4.06 3.04
C HIS A 91 -10.72 -4.40 1.66
N PRO A 92 -11.00 -3.59 0.61
CA PRO A 92 -10.33 -3.72 -0.67
C PRO A 92 -8.81 -3.68 -0.52
N HIS A 93 -8.16 -4.68 -1.08
CA HIS A 93 -6.72 -4.94 -0.98
C HIS A 93 -5.89 -3.69 -1.32
N SER A 94 -4.93 -3.34 -0.45
CA SER A 94 -3.94 -2.27 -0.68
C SER A 94 -4.55 -0.92 -1.09
N SER A 95 -5.75 -0.61 -0.61
CA SER A 95 -6.46 0.64 -0.88
C SER A 95 -6.27 1.65 0.26
N MET A 96 -6.31 2.95 -0.06
CA MET A 96 -6.30 3.99 0.98
C MET A 96 -7.52 3.89 1.90
N TYR A 97 -8.68 3.46 1.36
CA TYR A 97 -9.85 3.15 2.17
C TYR A 97 -9.53 2.10 3.24
N GLY A 98 -8.88 1.01 2.89
CA GLY A 98 -8.49 -0.05 3.82
C GLY A 98 -7.47 0.43 4.86
N PHE A 99 -6.40 1.11 4.44
CA PHE A 99 -5.38 1.63 5.36
C PHE A 99 -5.95 2.61 6.39
N ILE A 100 -6.78 3.55 5.95
CA ILE A 100 -7.44 4.52 6.84
C ILE A 100 -8.36 3.79 7.82
N THR A 101 -9.16 2.84 7.34
CA THR A 101 -10.11 2.09 8.19
C THR A 101 -9.37 1.21 9.19
N ALA A 102 -8.29 0.53 8.79
CA ALA A 102 -7.46 -0.26 9.69
C ALA A 102 -6.77 0.60 10.76
N ALA A 103 -6.26 1.78 10.40
CA ALA A 103 -5.70 2.72 11.35
C ALA A 103 -6.73 3.19 12.37
N ILE A 104 -7.96 3.52 11.94
CA ILE A 104 -9.07 3.88 12.83
C ILE A 104 -9.47 2.69 13.73
N ALA A 105 -9.37 1.44 13.25
CA ALA A 105 -9.62 0.25 14.05
C ALA A 105 -8.57 -0.02 15.14
N GLY A 106 -7.42 0.68 15.12
CA GLY A 106 -6.43 0.67 16.19
C GLY A 106 -5.29 -0.31 16.00
N VAL A 107 -4.89 -0.62 14.76
CA VAL A 107 -3.66 -1.36 14.48
C VAL A 107 -2.42 -0.56 14.90
N ASP A 108 -1.31 -1.23 15.16
CA ASP A 108 -0.06 -0.59 15.59
C ASP A 108 0.83 -0.15 14.42
N ALA A 109 0.70 -0.84 13.28
CA ALA A 109 1.48 -0.57 12.06
C ALA A 109 0.70 -0.95 10.81
N LEU A 110 1.11 -0.43 9.66
CA LEU A 110 0.56 -0.76 8.35
C LEU A 110 1.53 -1.68 7.62
N ASP A 111 0.98 -2.71 6.96
CA ASP A 111 1.74 -3.62 6.12
C ASP A 111 1.31 -3.47 4.66
N LEU A 112 2.29 -3.41 3.77
CA LEU A 112 2.07 -3.11 2.37
C LEU A 112 3.18 -3.64 1.47
N ASP A 113 2.81 -3.91 0.21
CA ASP A 113 3.69 -4.37 -0.84
C ASP A 113 3.97 -3.26 -1.83
N VAL A 114 5.19 -3.10 -2.30
CA VAL A 114 5.53 -2.07 -3.28
C VAL A 114 6.00 -2.66 -4.60
N ARG A 115 5.54 -2.04 -5.70
CA ARG A 115 5.95 -2.32 -7.07
C ARG A 115 6.24 -1.02 -7.82
N LEU A 116 7.16 -1.08 -8.77
CA LEU A 116 7.51 0.06 -9.60
C LEU A 116 6.75 0.00 -10.92
N THR A 117 6.11 1.11 -11.31
CA THR A 117 5.48 1.29 -12.63
C THR A 117 6.54 1.51 -13.72
N ALA A 118 6.14 1.46 -15.00
CA ALA A 118 7.03 1.71 -16.14
C ALA A 118 7.65 3.12 -16.14
N ASP A 119 6.96 4.09 -15.57
CA ASP A 119 7.41 5.49 -15.46
C ASP A 119 8.05 5.81 -14.10
N GLY A 120 8.33 4.77 -13.27
CA GLY A 120 9.17 4.88 -12.08
C GLY A 120 8.46 5.34 -10.82
N VAL A 121 7.14 5.18 -10.72
CA VAL A 121 6.38 5.47 -9.50
C VAL A 121 6.17 4.19 -8.68
N LEU A 122 6.45 4.22 -7.36
CA LEU A 122 6.10 3.13 -6.47
C LEU A 122 4.60 3.14 -6.16
N VAL A 123 3.94 2.03 -6.47
CA VAL A 123 2.54 1.76 -6.12
C VAL A 123 2.44 0.67 -5.07
N VAL A 124 1.35 0.69 -4.30
CA VAL A 124 1.07 -0.33 -3.28
C VAL A 124 0.23 -1.42 -3.93
N HIS A 125 0.86 -2.55 -4.27
CA HIS A 125 0.20 -3.68 -4.93
C HIS A 125 0.97 -4.98 -4.74
N HIS A 126 0.26 -6.08 -4.46
CA HIS A 126 0.86 -7.39 -4.18
C HIS A 126 1.28 -8.14 -5.45
N ASP A 127 0.37 -8.31 -6.41
CA ASP A 127 0.56 -9.18 -7.57
C ASP A 127 1.35 -8.49 -8.70
N ASP A 128 1.90 -9.26 -9.65
CA ASP A 128 2.58 -8.70 -10.84
C ASP A 128 1.62 -7.96 -11.77
N ASP A 129 0.36 -8.39 -11.78
CA ASP A 129 -0.75 -7.81 -12.54
C ASP A 129 -1.92 -7.44 -11.62
N THR A 130 -2.89 -6.71 -12.17
CA THR A 130 -4.02 -6.17 -11.41
C THR A 130 -5.29 -7.02 -11.53
N GLY A 131 -5.25 -8.15 -12.24
CA GLY A 131 -6.44 -8.93 -12.59
C GLY A 131 -7.20 -9.55 -11.41
N ARG A 132 -6.54 -9.78 -10.27
CA ARG A 132 -7.20 -10.30 -9.07
C ARG A 132 -8.05 -9.25 -8.35
N THR A 133 -7.65 -8.00 -8.34
CA THR A 133 -8.32 -6.94 -7.54
C THR A 133 -9.12 -5.98 -8.40
N ALA A 134 -8.65 -5.65 -9.60
CA ALA A 134 -9.16 -4.53 -10.39
C ALA A 134 -10.02 -4.96 -11.59
N ASN A 135 -10.75 -3.99 -12.14
CA ASN A 135 -11.65 -4.14 -13.28
C ASN A 135 -10.96 -4.39 -14.63
N ASN A 136 -9.64 -4.31 -14.68
CA ASN A 136 -8.83 -4.61 -15.85
C ASN A 136 -7.53 -5.27 -15.41
N ASP A 137 -6.99 -6.16 -16.24
CA ASP A 137 -5.77 -6.90 -15.98
C ASP A 137 -4.61 -6.26 -16.74
N ILE A 138 -3.74 -5.55 -16.02
CA ILE A 138 -2.52 -4.94 -16.57
C ILE A 138 -1.32 -5.31 -15.73
N VAL A 139 -0.16 -5.48 -16.38
CA VAL A 139 1.11 -5.75 -15.70
C VAL A 139 1.67 -4.44 -15.16
N VAL A 140 1.82 -4.33 -13.84
CA VAL A 140 2.15 -3.08 -13.16
C VAL A 140 3.45 -2.45 -13.67
N HIS A 141 4.52 -3.24 -13.84
CA HIS A 141 5.82 -2.70 -14.29
C HIS A 141 5.88 -2.36 -15.79
N GLU A 142 4.85 -2.68 -16.58
CA GLU A 142 4.70 -2.32 -18.00
C GLU A 142 3.75 -1.13 -18.18
N ALA A 143 3.00 -0.74 -17.13
CA ALA A 143 2.00 0.32 -17.16
C ALA A 143 2.53 1.61 -16.51
N THR A 144 2.02 2.75 -16.97
CA THR A 144 2.25 4.06 -16.35
C THR A 144 1.39 4.25 -15.10
N ILE A 145 1.76 5.19 -14.25
CA ILE A 145 0.96 5.53 -13.06
C ILE A 145 -0.46 5.94 -13.42
N ASP A 146 -0.66 6.68 -14.50
CA ASP A 146 -1.99 7.11 -14.94
C ASP A 146 -2.87 5.92 -15.32
N GLU A 147 -2.32 4.89 -16.00
CA GLU A 147 -3.02 3.65 -16.34
C GLU A 147 -3.38 2.85 -15.09
N VAL A 148 -2.45 2.70 -14.15
CA VAL A 148 -2.68 1.98 -12.89
C VAL A 148 -3.73 2.70 -12.02
N ARG A 149 -3.64 4.02 -11.90
CA ARG A 149 -4.57 4.83 -11.07
C ARG A 149 -5.97 4.95 -11.66
N ALA A 150 -6.15 4.68 -12.95
CA ALA A 150 -7.47 4.67 -13.59
C ALA A 150 -8.32 3.47 -13.17
N LEU A 151 -7.72 2.41 -12.62
CA LEU A 151 -8.40 1.16 -12.27
C LEU A 151 -9.27 1.30 -11.01
N ASP A 152 -10.36 0.52 -11.00
CA ASP A 152 -11.16 0.26 -9.80
C ASP A 152 -10.56 -0.93 -9.03
N ASN A 153 -9.75 -0.65 -8.01
CA ASN A 153 -9.04 -1.68 -7.22
C ASN A 153 -9.95 -2.42 -6.23
N ALA A 154 -11.18 -1.99 -6.07
CA ALA A 154 -12.19 -2.66 -5.24
C ALA A 154 -13.14 -3.56 -6.04
N PHE A 155 -12.86 -3.79 -7.33
CA PHE A 155 -13.78 -4.38 -8.28
C PHE A 155 -14.17 -5.83 -7.92
N TYR A 156 -13.24 -6.62 -7.41
CA TYR A 156 -13.45 -8.02 -7.05
C TYR A 156 -13.50 -8.28 -5.55
N PHE A 157 -13.52 -7.22 -4.72
CA PHE A 157 -13.65 -7.37 -3.28
C PHE A 157 -15.07 -7.73 -2.87
N THR A 158 -15.19 -8.74 -1.99
CA THR A 158 -16.42 -9.11 -1.26
C THR A 158 -16.07 -9.38 0.21
N ASP A 159 -17.06 -9.48 1.09
CA ASP A 159 -16.87 -9.79 2.51
C ASP A 159 -16.27 -11.20 2.77
N THR A 160 -16.16 -12.03 1.72
CA THR A 160 -15.69 -13.42 1.84
C THR A 160 -14.46 -13.73 1.00
N CYS A 161 -14.19 -12.94 -0.04
CA CYS A 161 -13.04 -13.16 -0.91
C CYS A 161 -12.76 -11.93 -1.79
N THR A 162 -11.56 -11.84 -2.29
CA THR A 162 -11.23 -11.05 -3.48
C THR A 162 -11.23 -11.98 -4.70
N CYS A 163 -12.39 -12.12 -5.35
CA CYS A 163 -12.63 -13.12 -6.38
C CYS A 163 -13.72 -12.67 -7.38
N GLY A 164 -13.76 -13.29 -8.58
CA GLY A 164 -14.62 -12.87 -9.69
C GLY A 164 -15.87 -13.72 -9.91
N ASP A 165 -16.18 -14.66 -9.02
CA ASP A 165 -17.22 -15.68 -9.20
C ASP A 165 -18.45 -15.51 -8.29
N GLN A 166 -18.54 -14.38 -7.59
CA GLN A 166 -19.67 -14.08 -6.71
C GLN A 166 -20.80 -13.34 -7.47
N PRO A 167 -22.05 -13.35 -6.93
CA PRO A 167 -23.14 -12.54 -7.47
C PRO A 167 -22.79 -11.04 -7.47
N ASP A 168 -23.32 -10.28 -8.44
CA ASP A 168 -23.00 -8.85 -8.62
C ASP A 168 -23.30 -7.99 -7.39
N ASP A 169 -24.30 -8.32 -6.59
CA ASP A 169 -24.69 -7.62 -5.37
C ASP A 169 -23.73 -7.87 -4.19
N ALA A 170 -22.88 -8.89 -4.26
CA ALA A 170 -21.83 -9.13 -3.28
C ALA A 170 -20.68 -8.12 -3.37
N TYR A 171 -20.48 -7.50 -4.52
CA TYR A 171 -19.38 -6.56 -4.75
C TYR A 171 -19.77 -5.15 -4.29
N VAL A 172 -19.73 -4.92 -3.00
CA VAL A 172 -20.24 -3.69 -2.36
C VAL A 172 -19.50 -2.43 -2.81
N TRP A 173 -18.20 -2.52 -3.08
CA TRP A 173 -17.34 -1.39 -3.46
C TRP A 173 -17.10 -1.22 -4.96
N ARG A 174 -17.50 -2.21 -5.78
CA ARG A 174 -17.40 -2.14 -7.24
C ARG A 174 -18.11 -0.90 -7.77
N GLY A 175 -17.40 -0.09 -8.55
CA GLY A 175 -17.93 1.11 -9.16
C GLY A 175 -17.83 2.38 -8.30
N VAL A 176 -17.30 2.30 -7.08
CA VAL A 176 -17.04 3.51 -6.26
C VAL A 176 -15.91 4.32 -6.91
N ARG A 177 -14.82 3.67 -7.32
CA ARG A 177 -13.68 4.33 -8.00
C ARG A 177 -14.12 5.04 -9.29
N THR A 178 -14.97 4.43 -10.08
CA THR A 178 -15.44 4.94 -11.38
C THR A 178 -16.61 5.93 -11.27
N GLY A 179 -17.20 6.11 -10.09
CA GLY A 179 -18.34 6.99 -9.85
C GLY A 179 -19.70 6.38 -10.19
N ASP A 180 -19.76 5.07 -10.46
CA ASP A 180 -21.01 4.34 -10.68
C ASP A 180 -21.78 4.11 -9.37
N LYS A 181 -21.07 4.14 -8.24
CA LYS A 181 -21.64 4.14 -6.88
C LYS A 181 -21.11 5.33 -6.08
N PRO A 182 -21.89 5.85 -5.11
CA PRO A 182 -21.43 6.91 -4.23
C PRO A 182 -20.28 6.43 -3.34
N THR A 183 -19.36 7.34 -3.02
CA THR A 183 -18.32 7.10 -2.02
C THR A 183 -18.92 7.02 -0.62
N PRO A 184 -18.34 6.20 0.29
CA PRO A 184 -18.65 6.26 1.71
C PRO A 184 -18.39 7.67 2.28
N GLU A 185 -19.11 8.02 3.35
CA GLU A 185 -18.93 9.31 4.02
C GLU A 185 -17.47 9.49 4.49
N GLY A 186 -16.91 10.65 4.22
CA GLY A 186 -15.54 11.01 4.58
C GLY A 186 -14.46 10.50 3.61
N PHE A 187 -14.79 9.67 2.62
CA PHE A 187 -13.86 9.14 1.61
C PHE A 187 -14.06 9.76 0.24
N THR A 188 -13.10 9.56 -0.64
CA THR A 188 -13.12 9.95 -2.04
C THR A 188 -13.08 8.73 -2.95
N ALA A 189 -13.41 8.89 -4.24
CA ALA A 189 -13.26 7.82 -5.22
C ALA A 189 -11.81 7.35 -5.36
N ASP A 190 -10.83 8.25 -5.17
CA ASP A 190 -9.41 7.93 -5.26
C ASP A 190 -8.93 6.99 -4.13
N ASP A 191 -9.64 6.91 -3.00
CA ASP A 191 -9.33 5.99 -1.92
C ASP A 191 -9.58 4.51 -2.29
N PHE A 192 -10.26 4.26 -3.41
CA PHE A 192 -10.53 2.93 -3.98
C PHE A 192 -9.68 2.61 -5.21
N ALA A 193 -8.73 3.47 -5.57
CA ALA A 193 -7.70 3.19 -6.58
C ALA A 193 -6.52 2.42 -5.95
N ILE A 194 -5.63 1.89 -6.81
CA ILE A 194 -4.31 1.44 -6.36
C ILE A 194 -3.54 2.65 -5.85
N ALA A 195 -3.16 2.64 -4.58
CA ALA A 195 -2.47 3.76 -3.94
C ALA A 195 -1.03 3.90 -4.43
N THR A 196 -0.49 5.11 -4.48
CA THR A 196 0.96 5.30 -4.54
C THR A 196 1.57 5.17 -3.15
N PHE A 197 2.81 4.74 -3.07
CA PHE A 197 3.51 4.68 -1.78
C PHE A 197 3.68 6.09 -1.16
N GLU A 198 3.85 7.10 -2.00
CA GLU A 198 3.91 8.50 -1.57
C GLU A 198 2.61 8.98 -0.92
N GLU A 199 1.43 8.56 -1.43
CA GLU A 199 0.14 8.83 -0.77
C GLU A 199 0.06 8.20 0.62
N VAL A 200 0.62 7.00 0.82
CA VAL A 200 0.69 6.36 2.14
C VAL A 200 1.58 7.17 3.08
N LEU A 201 2.79 7.54 2.64
CA LEU A 201 3.72 8.34 3.44
C LEU A 201 3.11 9.68 3.87
N HIS A 202 2.35 10.31 2.98
CA HIS A 202 1.69 11.60 3.20
C HIS A 202 0.51 11.49 4.16
N THR A 203 -0.28 10.43 4.04
CA THR A 203 -1.50 10.22 4.84
C THR A 203 -1.19 9.72 6.25
N PHE A 204 -0.08 8.98 6.44
CA PHE A 204 0.30 8.34 7.69
C PHE A 204 1.66 8.83 8.21
N PRO A 205 1.80 10.15 8.48
CA PRO A 205 3.04 10.67 9.05
C PRO A 205 3.28 10.07 10.44
N GLY A 206 4.49 9.58 10.69
CA GLY A 206 4.87 8.97 11.97
C GLY A 206 4.36 7.54 12.21
N TRP A 207 3.54 6.97 11.35
CA TRP A 207 3.14 5.57 11.46
C TRP A 207 4.27 4.63 11.07
N VAL A 208 4.41 3.52 11.80
CA VAL A 208 5.34 2.45 11.42
C VAL A 208 4.79 1.69 10.22
N LEU A 209 5.65 1.44 9.25
CA LEU A 209 5.34 0.76 7.99
C LEU A 209 6.16 -0.52 7.88
N ASN A 210 5.51 -1.63 7.56
CA ASN A 210 6.14 -2.87 7.12
C ASN A 210 6.00 -2.95 5.60
N ILE A 211 7.10 -3.02 4.86
CA ILE A 211 7.11 -2.79 3.41
C ILE A 211 7.79 -3.97 2.71
N GLU A 212 7.05 -4.73 1.91
CA GLU A 212 7.64 -5.77 1.08
C GLU A 212 7.99 -5.23 -0.31
N ILE A 213 9.27 -5.34 -0.69
CA ILE A 213 9.70 -5.12 -2.07
C ILE A 213 9.39 -6.37 -2.87
N LYS A 214 8.42 -6.26 -3.78
CA LYS A 214 8.04 -7.36 -4.68
C LYS A 214 9.00 -7.49 -5.85
N ARG A 215 8.95 -8.63 -6.53
CA ARG A 215 9.87 -9.12 -7.56
C ARG A 215 11.20 -9.59 -6.95
N ARG A 216 12.03 -10.16 -7.82
CA ARG A 216 13.36 -10.68 -7.46
C ARG A 216 14.47 -9.82 -8.05
N ALA A 217 15.67 -10.00 -7.55
CA ALA A 217 16.85 -9.40 -8.15
C ALA A 217 17.10 -9.98 -9.57
N PRO A 218 17.60 -9.16 -10.53
CA PRO A 218 17.95 -7.74 -10.37
C PRO A 218 16.78 -6.75 -10.61
N GLU A 219 15.60 -7.22 -11.06
CA GLU A 219 14.47 -6.38 -11.46
C GLU A 219 13.89 -5.57 -10.28
N ALA A 220 14.04 -6.06 -9.06
CA ALA A 220 13.60 -5.38 -7.85
C ALA A 220 14.49 -4.20 -7.43
N PHE A 221 15.72 -4.09 -7.92
CA PHE A 221 16.66 -3.08 -7.45
C PHE A 221 16.20 -1.64 -7.73
N ALA A 222 15.55 -1.40 -8.87
CA ALA A 222 15.01 -0.07 -9.16
C ALA A 222 13.89 0.34 -8.18
N ALA A 223 13.05 -0.62 -7.76
CA ALA A 223 12.04 -0.39 -6.72
C ALA A 223 12.69 -0.15 -5.35
N ALA A 224 13.75 -0.88 -5.03
CA ALA A 224 14.54 -0.69 -3.81
C ALA A 224 15.19 0.71 -3.75
N ASP A 225 15.79 1.18 -4.84
CA ASP A 225 16.39 2.51 -4.95
C ASP A 225 15.34 3.62 -4.74
N GLU A 226 14.17 3.48 -5.39
CA GLU A 226 13.09 4.47 -5.26
C GLU A 226 12.47 4.44 -3.86
N LEU A 227 12.32 3.25 -3.25
CA LEU A 227 11.87 3.13 -1.86
C LEU A 227 12.84 3.84 -0.91
N ALA A 228 14.14 3.59 -1.02
CA ALA A 228 15.14 4.25 -0.18
C ALA A 228 15.15 5.78 -0.35
N ARG A 229 14.93 6.27 -1.58
CA ARG A 229 14.79 7.70 -1.88
C ARG A 229 13.57 8.30 -1.17
N LEU A 230 12.39 7.67 -1.31
CA LEU A 230 11.16 8.15 -0.68
C LEU A 230 11.23 8.10 0.84
N LEU A 231 11.74 7.00 1.43
CA LEU A 231 11.92 6.91 2.88
C LEU A 231 12.84 7.99 3.43
N THR A 232 13.86 8.38 2.66
CA THR A 232 14.76 9.49 3.02
C THR A 232 14.06 10.84 2.93
N GLU A 233 13.33 11.08 1.83
CA GLU A 233 12.63 12.35 1.57
C GLU A 233 11.53 12.63 2.61
N TYR A 234 10.82 11.59 3.05
CA TYR A 234 9.72 11.69 4.01
C TYR A 234 10.13 11.44 5.47
N ASP A 235 11.45 11.42 5.77
CA ASP A 235 11.97 11.15 7.13
C ASP A 235 11.34 9.88 7.74
N ALA A 236 11.37 8.79 6.96
CA ALA A 236 10.66 7.55 7.27
C ALA A 236 11.58 6.34 7.49
N LEU A 237 12.91 6.53 7.50
CA LEU A 237 13.87 5.44 7.61
C LEU A 237 13.77 4.69 8.95
N ASP A 238 13.57 5.42 10.06
CA ASP A 238 13.52 4.85 11.41
C ASP A 238 12.15 4.27 11.80
N ARG A 239 11.12 4.56 11.00
CA ARG A 239 9.77 4.04 11.14
C ARG A 239 9.39 2.97 10.13
N SER A 240 10.35 2.47 9.36
CA SER A 240 10.12 1.46 8.33
C SER A 240 10.83 0.16 8.64
N VAL A 241 10.13 -0.95 8.41
CA VAL A 241 10.69 -2.30 8.31
C VAL A 241 10.59 -2.70 6.84
N VAL A 242 11.70 -3.14 6.24
CA VAL A 242 11.70 -3.57 4.84
C VAL A 242 11.97 -5.06 4.74
N THR A 243 11.21 -5.72 3.88
CA THR A 243 11.29 -7.15 3.61
C THR A 243 11.30 -7.44 2.12
N SER A 244 11.71 -8.63 1.74
CA SER A 244 11.52 -9.26 0.45
C SER A 244 11.67 -10.76 0.60
N PHE A 245 11.01 -11.56 -0.23
CA PHE A 245 11.26 -13.01 -0.30
C PHE A 245 12.65 -13.34 -0.89
N ASP A 246 13.31 -12.40 -1.57
CA ASP A 246 14.63 -12.59 -2.16
C ASP A 246 15.72 -12.01 -1.25
N ASP A 247 16.56 -12.87 -0.67
CA ASP A 247 17.66 -12.46 0.19
C ASP A 247 18.62 -11.49 -0.48
N THR A 248 18.80 -11.58 -1.82
CA THR A 248 19.65 -10.65 -2.57
C THR A 248 19.07 -9.23 -2.57
N VAL A 249 17.73 -9.10 -2.61
CA VAL A 249 17.05 -7.80 -2.51
C VAL A 249 17.16 -7.24 -1.10
N VAL A 250 17.01 -8.09 -0.09
CA VAL A 250 17.15 -7.70 1.33
C VAL A 250 18.57 -7.20 1.62
N GLU A 251 19.60 -7.95 1.18
CA GLU A 251 21.00 -7.56 1.34
C GLU A 251 21.32 -6.25 0.61
N TYR A 252 20.85 -6.11 -0.65
CA TYR A 252 21.00 -4.88 -1.42
C TYR A 252 20.36 -3.67 -0.74
N PHE A 253 19.12 -3.83 -0.25
CA PHE A 253 18.43 -2.73 0.44
C PHE A 253 19.15 -2.33 1.72
N HIS A 254 19.66 -3.31 2.49
CA HIS A 254 20.48 -3.02 3.67
C HIS A 254 21.77 -2.27 3.33
N GLU A 255 22.39 -2.54 2.18
CA GLU A 255 23.60 -1.80 1.74
C GLU A 255 23.29 -0.33 1.45
N ILE A 256 22.15 -0.02 0.79
CA ILE A 256 21.81 1.35 0.40
C ILE A 256 21.08 2.14 1.49
N ALA A 257 20.42 1.46 2.46
CA ALA A 257 19.68 2.08 3.56
C ALA A 257 19.96 1.35 4.89
N PRO A 258 21.20 1.36 5.42
CA PRO A 258 21.63 0.49 6.53
C PRO A 258 20.98 0.81 7.88
N THR A 259 20.28 1.93 8.02
CA THR A 259 19.56 2.31 9.26
C THR A 259 18.13 1.80 9.32
N VAL A 260 17.58 1.33 8.18
CA VAL A 260 16.24 0.76 8.12
C VAL A 260 16.24 -0.62 8.77
N ALA A 261 15.22 -0.91 9.57
CA ALA A 261 15.03 -2.23 10.14
C ALA A 261 14.66 -3.23 9.02
N MET A 262 15.25 -4.42 9.07
CA MET A 262 15.11 -5.43 8.02
C MET A 262 14.58 -6.74 8.57
N THR A 263 13.97 -7.52 7.68
CA THR A 263 13.67 -8.94 7.90
C THR A 263 14.56 -9.81 7.01
N PRO A 264 14.90 -11.04 7.38
CA PRO A 264 15.56 -11.96 6.47
C PRO A 264 14.63 -12.36 5.32
N GLY A 265 15.19 -12.63 4.14
CA GLY A 265 14.45 -13.21 3.03
C GLY A 265 14.13 -14.70 3.26
N LEU A 266 13.66 -15.39 2.22
CA LEU A 266 13.15 -16.75 2.33
C LEU A 266 14.23 -17.77 2.70
N ASP A 267 15.42 -17.69 2.09
CA ASP A 267 16.49 -18.67 2.33
C ASP A 267 17.05 -18.51 3.74
N MET A 268 17.32 -17.29 4.22
CA MET A 268 17.75 -17.02 5.60
C MET A 268 16.69 -17.46 6.62
N SER A 269 15.40 -17.15 6.36
CA SER A 269 14.29 -17.56 7.23
C SER A 269 14.16 -19.07 7.29
N THR A 270 14.31 -19.76 6.17
CA THR A 270 14.31 -21.24 6.08
C THR A 270 15.50 -21.83 6.82
N ALA A 271 16.70 -21.27 6.67
CA ALA A 271 17.90 -21.72 7.36
C ALA A 271 17.76 -21.63 8.89
N PHE A 272 17.08 -20.59 9.39
CA PHE A 272 16.76 -20.48 10.80
C PHE A 272 15.69 -21.51 11.21
N ALA A 273 14.57 -21.58 10.51
CA ALA A 273 13.45 -22.46 10.88
C ALA A 273 13.82 -23.94 10.87
N LEU A 274 14.61 -24.41 9.91
CA LEU A 274 14.97 -25.82 9.75
C LEU A 274 16.34 -26.17 10.34
N GLY A 275 17.28 -25.22 10.42
CA GLY A 275 18.67 -25.44 10.78
C GLY A 275 19.15 -24.70 12.01
N GLY A 276 18.37 -23.79 12.56
CA GLY A 276 18.77 -22.94 13.68
C GLY A 276 19.88 -21.94 13.35
N VAL A 277 20.08 -21.64 12.05
CA VAL A 277 21.07 -20.65 11.60
C VAL A 277 20.51 -19.25 11.83
N VAL A 278 21.04 -18.54 12.83
CA VAL A 278 20.58 -17.20 13.20
C VAL A 278 20.92 -16.22 12.07
N PRO A 279 19.93 -15.42 11.59
CA PRO A 279 20.19 -14.42 10.57
C PRO A 279 21.14 -13.31 11.07
N PRO A 280 21.67 -12.45 10.16
CA PRO A 280 22.49 -11.32 10.55
C PRO A 280 21.79 -10.40 11.57
N GLU A 281 22.56 -9.71 12.41
CA GLU A 281 22.02 -8.84 13.48
C GLU A 281 21.11 -7.73 12.96
N TRP A 282 21.31 -7.25 11.72
CA TRP A 282 20.48 -6.25 11.10
C TRP A 282 19.11 -6.78 10.60
N ALA A 283 18.92 -8.11 10.50
CA ALA A 283 17.68 -8.76 10.06
C ALA A 283 17.02 -9.52 11.23
N ARG A 284 16.71 -8.82 12.33
CA ARG A 284 16.24 -9.39 13.61
C ARG A 284 14.74 -9.63 13.72
N ILE A 285 13.94 -9.17 12.75
CA ILE A 285 12.48 -9.35 12.73
C ILE A 285 12.16 -10.51 11.80
N MET A 286 11.72 -11.63 12.35
CA MET A 286 11.27 -12.79 11.58
C MET A 286 9.81 -12.60 11.18
N GLN A 287 9.50 -12.74 9.89
CA GLN A 287 8.13 -12.76 9.41
C GLN A 287 7.83 -14.15 8.84
N VAL A 288 6.95 -14.89 9.52
CA VAL A 288 6.71 -16.29 9.19
C VAL A 288 5.22 -16.63 9.19
N PRO A 289 4.77 -17.53 8.27
CA PRO A 289 3.41 -18.07 8.36
C PRO A 289 3.32 -19.19 9.40
N PRO A 290 2.12 -19.54 9.86
CA PRO A 290 1.92 -20.74 10.68
C PRO A 290 2.38 -22.02 9.96
N VAL A 291 2.06 -22.12 8.67
CA VAL A 291 2.43 -23.25 7.80
C VAL A 291 2.93 -22.71 6.46
N TYR A 292 4.06 -23.20 5.97
CA TYR A 292 4.60 -22.87 4.65
C TYR A 292 4.83 -24.16 3.84
N GLU A 293 4.21 -24.28 2.68
CA GLU A 293 4.31 -25.46 1.78
C GLU A 293 4.08 -26.81 2.52
N GLY A 294 3.15 -26.82 3.49
CA GLY A 294 2.81 -28.00 4.27
C GLY A 294 3.74 -28.29 5.46
N ILE A 295 4.69 -27.43 5.74
CA ILE A 295 5.58 -27.49 6.90
C ILE A 295 5.04 -26.56 7.97
N GLU A 296 4.81 -27.06 9.19
CA GLU A 296 4.51 -26.22 10.36
C GLU A 296 5.77 -25.41 10.72
N VAL A 297 5.70 -24.08 10.56
CA VAL A 297 6.81 -23.16 10.82
C VAL A 297 6.65 -22.55 12.20
N PHE A 298 5.54 -21.87 12.47
CA PHE A 298 5.30 -21.21 13.76
C PHE A 298 4.83 -22.23 14.80
N THR A 299 5.78 -22.83 15.52
CA THR A 299 5.55 -23.85 16.54
C THR A 299 6.10 -23.38 17.89
N PRO A 300 5.72 -23.99 19.03
CA PRO A 300 6.34 -23.69 20.33
C PRO A 300 7.86 -23.80 20.33
N ALA A 301 8.42 -24.79 19.59
CA ALA A 301 9.86 -24.94 19.46
C ALA A 301 10.51 -23.80 18.66
N TYR A 302 9.85 -23.35 17.60
CA TYR A 302 10.29 -22.17 16.84
C TYR A 302 10.30 -20.91 17.73
N VAL A 303 9.21 -20.66 18.47
CA VAL A 303 9.09 -19.52 19.39
C VAL A 303 10.19 -19.53 20.46
N GLU A 304 10.49 -20.71 21.03
CA GLU A 304 11.59 -20.86 22.00
C GLU A 304 12.95 -20.55 21.36
N ALA A 305 13.21 -21.09 20.17
CA ALA A 305 14.45 -20.84 19.44
C ALA A 305 14.62 -19.36 19.03
N SER A 306 13.55 -18.72 18.54
CA SER A 306 13.53 -17.31 18.15
C SER A 306 13.85 -16.41 19.36
N LYS A 307 13.19 -16.64 20.49
CA LYS A 307 13.44 -15.90 21.73
C LYS A 307 14.85 -16.12 22.27
N ALA A 308 15.36 -17.36 22.21
CA ALA A 308 16.72 -17.66 22.64
C ALA A 308 17.78 -16.96 21.75
N ALA A 309 17.46 -16.74 20.48
CA ALA A 309 18.30 -16.01 19.52
C ALA A 309 18.14 -14.47 19.61
N GLY A 310 17.22 -13.96 20.44
CA GLY A 310 16.91 -12.53 20.54
C GLY A 310 16.17 -11.96 19.33
N LEU A 311 15.46 -12.84 18.60
CA LEU A 311 14.66 -12.46 17.43
C LEU A 311 13.24 -12.12 17.84
N VAL A 312 12.63 -11.20 17.10
CA VAL A 312 11.21 -10.86 17.17
C VAL A 312 10.47 -11.62 16.08
N THR A 313 9.28 -12.17 16.37
CA THR A 313 8.53 -12.95 15.39
C THR A 313 7.15 -12.35 15.15
N TRP A 314 6.93 -11.87 13.93
CA TRP A 314 5.63 -11.48 13.41
C TRP A 314 5.06 -12.62 12.56
N VAL A 315 3.80 -12.96 12.81
CA VAL A 315 3.14 -14.06 12.11
C VAL A 315 2.18 -13.48 11.09
N TRP A 316 2.32 -13.91 9.83
CA TRP A 316 1.40 -13.60 8.75
C TRP A 316 0.62 -14.86 8.38
N PRO A 317 -0.63 -15.02 8.85
CA PRO A 317 -1.46 -16.13 8.42
C PRO A 317 -1.71 -16.04 6.90
N ASN A 318 -1.85 -17.19 6.26
CA ASN A 318 -2.03 -17.26 4.82
C ASN A 318 -3.42 -17.77 4.44
N GLY A 319 -4.45 -17.15 5.02
CA GLY A 319 -5.87 -17.35 4.75
C GLY A 319 -6.64 -18.03 5.89
N GLY A 320 -7.96 -17.90 5.82
CA GLY A 320 -8.87 -18.44 6.83
C GLY A 320 -8.78 -17.75 8.19
N GLU A 321 -8.45 -16.47 8.17
CA GLU A 321 -8.15 -15.69 9.37
C GLU A 321 -9.40 -15.44 10.21
N SER A 322 -9.23 -15.47 11.52
CA SER A 322 -10.31 -15.26 12.48
C SER A 322 -9.78 -14.81 13.84
N TYR A 323 -10.65 -14.27 14.67
CA TYR A 323 -10.37 -13.93 16.06
C TYR A 323 -9.73 -15.10 16.82
N GLU A 324 -10.27 -16.32 16.67
CA GLU A 324 -9.79 -17.52 17.34
C GLU A 324 -8.35 -17.85 16.94
N MET A 325 -8.03 -17.78 15.64
CA MET A 325 -6.67 -17.99 15.14
C MET A 325 -5.71 -16.96 15.72
N TYR A 326 -6.06 -15.68 15.72
CA TYR A 326 -5.22 -14.63 16.30
C TYR A 326 -4.99 -14.83 17.79
N ALA A 327 -6.03 -15.20 18.54
CA ALA A 327 -5.91 -15.49 19.97
C ALA A 327 -4.99 -16.68 20.24
N GLU A 328 -5.02 -17.73 19.39
CA GLU A 328 -4.11 -18.88 19.48
C GLU A 328 -2.66 -18.50 19.17
N LEU A 329 -2.41 -17.72 18.11
CA LEU A 329 -1.06 -17.26 17.75
C LEU A 329 -0.44 -16.37 18.84
N LEU A 330 -1.24 -15.45 19.41
CA LEU A 330 -0.83 -14.62 20.55
C LEU A 330 -0.54 -15.46 21.80
N ALA A 331 -1.37 -16.47 22.09
CA ALA A 331 -1.17 -17.37 23.21
C ALA A 331 0.07 -18.26 23.02
N MET A 332 0.40 -18.63 21.78
CA MET A 332 1.62 -19.37 21.44
C MET A 332 2.88 -18.52 21.60
N GLY A 333 2.76 -17.19 21.54
CA GLY A 333 3.83 -16.25 21.81
C GLY A 333 4.36 -15.49 20.59
N ALA A 334 3.49 -15.25 19.61
CA ALA A 334 3.76 -14.27 18.54
C ALA A 334 4.02 -12.89 19.14
N ASP A 335 5.05 -12.20 18.64
CA ASP A 335 5.36 -10.82 19.03
C ASP A 335 4.58 -9.82 18.18
N GLY A 336 4.03 -10.27 17.05
CA GLY A 336 3.13 -9.50 16.19
C GLY A 336 2.28 -10.38 15.30
N ILE A 337 1.13 -9.87 14.91
CA ILE A 337 0.23 -10.49 13.94
C ILE A 337 0.08 -9.55 12.75
N ASN A 338 0.43 -10.03 11.57
CA ASN A 338 0.16 -9.35 10.30
C ASN A 338 -1.18 -9.86 9.79
N ALA A 339 -2.26 -9.09 10.03
CA ALA A 339 -3.63 -9.55 9.99
C ALA A 339 -4.38 -9.09 8.74
N ALA A 340 -4.98 -10.03 8.01
CA ALA A 340 -5.93 -9.73 6.94
C ALA A 340 -7.30 -9.27 7.48
N ARG A 341 -7.59 -9.55 8.78
CA ARG A 341 -8.77 -9.06 9.52
C ARG A 341 -8.34 -8.22 10.72
N PRO A 342 -7.87 -6.98 10.47
CA PRO A 342 -7.28 -6.13 11.51
C PRO A 342 -8.23 -5.84 12.68
N SER A 343 -9.53 -5.66 12.46
CA SER A 343 -10.48 -5.40 13.55
C SER A 343 -10.63 -6.59 14.50
N GLU A 344 -10.58 -7.82 13.98
CA GLU A 344 -10.60 -9.03 14.78
C GLU A 344 -9.28 -9.28 15.52
N ALA A 345 -8.16 -8.95 14.89
CA ALA A 345 -6.83 -9.08 15.48
C ALA A 345 -6.62 -8.09 16.64
N VAL A 346 -7.04 -6.83 16.48
CA VAL A 346 -7.02 -5.81 17.54
C VAL A 346 -7.86 -6.28 18.73
N ARG A 347 -9.08 -6.78 18.50
CA ARG A 347 -9.93 -7.33 19.57
C ARG A 347 -9.26 -8.51 20.29
N ALA A 348 -8.62 -9.43 19.55
CA ALA A 348 -7.91 -10.57 20.14
C ALA A 348 -6.70 -10.12 20.98
N LEU A 349 -5.98 -9.08 20.53
CA LEU A 349 -4.88 -8.48 21.28
C LEU A 349 -5.37 -7.82 22.58
N ASP A 350 -6.44 -7.02 22.51
CA ASP A 350 -7.02 -6.36 23.69
C ASP A 350 -7.45 -7.38 24.75
N ASP A 351 -8.12 -8.44 24.33
CA ASP A 351 -8.52 -9.54 25.21
C ASP A 351 -7.32 -10.30 25.80
N ALA A 352 -6.23 -10.44 25.06
CA ALA A 352 -5.00 -11.05 25.53
C ALA A 352 -4.27 -10.17 26.57
N ILE A 353 -4.28 -8.86 26.39
CA ILE A 353 -3.71 -7.88 27.33
C ILE A 353 -4.54 -7.82 28.61
N ALA A 354 -5.87 -7.80 28.53
CA ALA A 354 -6.76 -7.72 29.66
C ALA A 354 -6.72 -8.96 30.60
N LYS A 355 -6.20 -10.09 30.12
CA LYS A 355 -6.06 -11.33 30.88
C LYS A 355 -4.73 -11.46 31.63
N LYS A 356 -3.77 -10.56 31.40
CA LYS A 356 -2.45 -10.51 32.09
C LYS A 356 -2.54 -9.63 33.33
#